data_50198415438d1725949d30a3c7288f4a
#
_entry.id   50198415438d1725949d30a3c7288f4a
#
_cell.length_a   1.000
_cell.length_b   1.000
_cell.length_c   1.000
_cell.angle_alpha   90.00
_cell.angle_beta   90.00
_cell.angle_gamma   90.00
#
_symmetry.space_group_name_H-M   'P 1'
#
loop_
_entity.id
_entity.type
_entity.pdbx_description
1 polymer ?
#
loop_
_entity_poly.entity_id
_entity_poly.type
_entity_poly.pdbx_seq_one_letter_code
_entity_poly.pdbx_strand_id
1 'polypeptide(L)'
;MAGDQDQNEVVGSGPDRSNAEGNAAAAEEEYWTAERRAAARPVPPPGPPREEAAGRREQAAAPPEAGPTGHLPPSRTANGTGQNPAGTAETETGPRALAAGGNPVGTPLAYPYTTCGKLFFSQGGSDFAGSAALITPNVLLTAGHCVFGGGQWSQNVAFYPSYPSRGSSDPAYKFSYNYVAAWTAWSQNGNRAYDYGMVWFDTAPGQLVGWLGLLWNASTSGRTWDAVGYPATPNPPFAGQTMDEATGTFASSTTSGVIGLSNDNMEHGSSGGPWITDFNGSPREYANGLQSFHVTDGDLTEYGPYFTADVKGLLDWISNPANRH
;
A
#
# COMPACT_ATOMS: atom_id res chain seq x y z
N MET A 1 -27.46 25.64 17.88
CA MET A 1 -27.52 24.56 16.91
C MET A 1 -26.16 23.92 16.93
N ALA A 2 -26.03 22.76 17.57
CA ALA A 2 -24.81 21.98 17.61
C ALA A 2 -24.58 21.40 16.22
N GLY A 3 -23.47 21.74 15.58
CA GLY A 3 -23.06 21.12 14.33
C GLY A 3 -22.81 19.63 14.59
N ASP A 4 -23.46 18.82 13.81
CA ASP A 4 -23.17 17.40 13.64
C ASP A 4 -21.70 17.31 13.21
N GLN A 5 -20.82 16.94 14.13
CA GLN A 5 -19.46 16.58 13.77
C GLN A 5 -19.61 15.21 13.12
N ASP A 6 -19.52 15.17 11.79
CA ASP A 6 -19.37 13.93 11.02
C ASP A 6 -18.25 13.13 11.68
N GLN A 7 -18.63 12.14 12.50
CA GLN A 7 -17.65 11.33 13.23
C GLN A 7 -16.94 10.46 12.20
N ASN A 8 -15.65 10.74 12.01
CA ASN A 8 -14.80 9.90 11.17
C ASN A 8 -14.63 8.54 11.87
N GLU A 9 -15.29 7.52 11.37
CA GLU A 9 -15.34 6.17 11.93
C GLU A 9 -14.60 5.19 11.03
N VAL A 10 -14.09 4.10 11.59
CA VAL A 10 -13.57 2.99 10.81
C VAL A 10 -14.72 2.05 10.46
N VAL A 11 -14.76 1.67 9.19
CA VAL A 11 -15.72 0.72 8.63
C VAL A 11 -15.00 -0.37 7.85
N GLY A 12 -15.64 -1.51 7.65
CA GLY A 12 -15.02 -2.61 6.94
C GLY A 12 -16.02 -3.63 6.41
N SER A 13 -15.49 -4.61 5.67
CA SER A 13 -16.28 -5.69 5.06
C SER A 13 -15.46 -6.98 4.99
N GLY A 14 -16.12 -8.10 5.24
CA GLY A 14 -15.60 -9.44 4.95
C GLY A 14 -15.95 -9.90 3.53
N PRO A 15 -15.46 -11.08 3.12
CA PRO A 15 -15.85 -11.71 1.86
C PRO A 15 -17.35 -11.98 1.81
N ASP A 16 -17.96 -11.75 0.66
CA ASP A 16 -19.35 -12.13 0.43
C ASP A 16 -19.47 -13.67 0.43
N ARG A 17 -20.02 -14.21 1.50
CA ARG A 17 -20.25 -15.66 1.69
C ARG A 17 -21.66 -16.09 1.32
N SER A 18 -22.49 -15.22 0.76
CA SER A 18 -23.90 -15.51 0.48
C SER A 18 -24.13 -16.65 -0.54
N ASN A 19 -23.10 -17.00 -1.32
CA ASN A 19 -23.12 -18.06 -2.33
C ASN A 19 -22.25 -19.29 -1.98
N ALA A 20 -21.66 -19.37 -0.80
CA ALA A 20 -20.70 -20.41 -0.42
C ALA A 20 -21.30 -21.37 0.61
N GLU A 21 -22.19 -22.26 0.20
CA GLU A 21 -22.36 -23.51 0.89
C GLU A 21 -21.13 -24.39 0.62
N GLY A 22 -20.17 -24.39 1.55
CA GLY A 22 -19.01 -25.28 1.56
C GLY A 22 -17.79 -24.78 0.78
N ASN A 23 -16.84 -24.19 1.49
CA ASN A 23 -15.47 -23.90 1.06
C ASN A 23 -15.20 -22.56 0.37
N ALA A 24 -15.57 -21.44 1.02
CA ALA A 24 -15.28 -20.09 0.53
C ALA A 24 -13.76 -19.85 0.28
N ALA A 25 -12.90 -20.41 1.11
CA ALA A 25 -11.44 -20.32 0.91
C ALA A 25 -10.95 -21.02 -0.37
N ALA A 26 -11.53 -22.17 -0.72
CA ALA A 26 -11.17 -22.89 -1.95
C ALA A 26 -11.73 -22.18 -3.19
N ALA A 27 -12.91 -21.54 -3.10
CA ALA A 27 -13.48 -20.77 -4.22
C ALA A 27 -12.67 -19.50 -4.50
N GLU A 28 -12.13 -18.84 -3.47
CA GLU A 28 -11.22 -17.69 -3.62
C GLU A 28 -9.84 -18.12 -4.10
N GLU A 29 -9.39 -19.31 -3.73
CA GLU A 29 -8.14 -19.87 -4.23
C GLU A 29 -8.21 -20.14 -5.73
N GLU A 30 -9.38 -20.51 -6.24
CA GLU A 30 -9.63 -20.75 -7.67
C GLU A 30 -9.90 -19.45 -8.45
N TYR A 31 -10.34 -18.36 -7.79
CA TYR A 31 -10.70 -17.11 -8.46
C TYR A 31 -9.52 -16.48 -9.23
N TRP A 32 -8.34 -16.39 -8.64
CA TRP A 32 -7.17 -15.76 -9.25
C TRP A 32 -6.34 -16.78 -10.05
N THR A 33 -6.82 -17.19 -11.21
CA THR A 33 -6.02 -17.96 -12.17
C THR A 33 -4.88 -17.10 -12.76
N ALA A 34 -3.91 -17.72 -13.43
CA ALA A 34 -2.83 -17.00 -14.10
C ALA A 34 -3.37 -16.03 -15.16
N GLU A 35 -4.41 -16.44 -15.89
CA GLU A 35 -5.07 -15.64 -16.93
C GLU A 35 -5.77 -14.40 -16.31
N ARG A 36 -6.48 -14.58 -15.20
CA ARG A 36 -7.15 -13.45 -14.51
C ARG A 36 -6.14 -12.47 -13.96
N ARG A 37 -5.06 -12.95 -13.33
CA ARG A 37 -3.99 -12.07 -12.87
C ARG A 37 -3.33 -11.29 -14.00
N ALA A 38 -3.11 -11.94 -15.16
CA ALA A 38 -2.55 -11.27 -16.34
C ALA A 38 -3.50 -10.24 -16.95
N ALA A 39 -4.81 -10.45 -16.84
CA ALA A 39 -5.85 -9.57 -17.37
C ALA A 39 -6.27 -8.46 -16.38
N ALA A 40 -5.90 -8.57 -15.10
CA ALA A 40 -6.22 -7.58 -14.08
C ALA A 40 -5.60 -6.22 -14.44
N ARG A 41 -6.44 -5.19 -14.48
CA ARG A 41 -6.01 -3.84 -14.83
C ARG A 41 -5.39 -3.13 -13.63
N PRO A 42 -4.44 -2.19 -13.84
CA PRO A 42 -4.04 -1.31 -12.76
C PRO A 42 -5.29 -0.59 -12.22
N VAL A 43 -5.39 -0.49 -10.88
CA VAL A 43 -6.50 0.25 -10.28
C VAL A 43 -6.39 1.71 -10.69
N PRO A 44 -7.48 2.34 -11.14
CA PRO A 44 -7.46 3.76 -11.46
C PRO A 44 -7.21 4.56 -10.17
N PRO A 45 -6.41 5.63 -10.23
CA PRO A 45 -6.24 6.52 -9.09
C PRO A 45 -7.61 7.13 -8.72
N PRO A 46 -7.79 7.56 -7.48
CA PRO A 46 -9.01 8.24 -7.09
C PRO A 46 -9.19 9.48 -7.96
N GLY A 47 -10.41 9.65 -8.48
CA GLY A 47 -10.78 10.85 -9.25
C GLY A 47 -10.53 12.14 -8.44
N PRO A 48 -10.52 13.32 -9.08
CA PRO A 48 -10.34 14.58 -8.36
C PRO A 48 -11.39 14.69 -7.25
N PRO A 49 -11.03 15.23 -6.08
CA PRO A 49 -12.00 15.51 -5.03
C PRO A 49 -13.15 16.33 -5.59
N ARG A 50 -14.39 16.11 -5.10
CA ARG A 50 -15.57 16.85 -5.57
C ARG A 50 -15.41 18.36 -5.52
N GLU A 51 -14.53 18.88 -4.66
CA GLU A 51 -14.23 20.32 -4.54
C GLU A 51 -13.17 20.81 -5.54
N GLU A 52 -12.23 19.98 -5.98
CA GLU A 52 -11.21 20.34 -6.98
C GLU A 52 -11.79 20.42 -8.40
N ALA A 53 -12.86 19.70 -8.69
CA ALA A 53 -13.61 19.86 -9.95
C ALA A 53 -14.16 21.28 -10.16
N ALA A 54 -14.12 22.15 -9.15
CA ALA A 54 -14.54 23.55 -9.17
C ALA A 54 -13.41 24.56 -9.45
N GLY A 55 -12.21 24.11 -9.83
CA GLY A 55 -11.17 24.99 -10.41
C GLY A 55 -10.30 25.78 -9.42
N ARG A 56 -10.19 25.36 -8.18
CA ARG A 56 -9.22 25.94 -7.24
C ARG A 56 -7.84 25.27 -7.39
N ARG A 57 -6.86 25.99 -7.96
CA ARG A 57 -5.45 25.67 -7.76
C ARG A 57 -5.14 25.89 -6.27
N GLU A 58 -5.01 24.81 -5.51
CA GLU A 58 -4.62 24.92 -4.10
C GLU A 58 -3.17 25.43 -4.00
N GLN A 59 -2.98 26.43 -3.14
CA GLN A 59 -1.65 26.80 -2.67
C GLN A 59 -1.07 25.60 -1.91
N ALA A 60 0.21 25.32 -2.14
CA ALA A 60 0.93 24.28 -1.43
C ALA A 60 0.69 24.42 0.09
N ALA A 61 -0.08 23.51 0.66
CA ALA A 61 -0.31 23.48 2.10
C ALA A 61 0.99 23.03 2.80
N ALA A 62 1.28 23.60 3.97
CA ALA A 62 2.33 23.07 4.82
C ALA A 62 1.96 21.63 5.24
N PRO A 63 2.96 20.74 5.45
CA PRO A 63 2.69 19.45 6.06
C PRO A 63 1.86 19.65 7.35
N PRO A 64 0.92 18.76 7.66
CA PRO A 64 0.11 18.91 8.87
C PRO A 64 1.02 18.99 10.11
N GLU A 65 0.66 19.83 11.08
CA GLU A 65 1.34 19.83 12.38
C GLU A 65 1.15 18.45 13.01
N ALA A 66 2.25 17.73 13.11
CA ALA A 66 2.24 16.38 13.63
C ALA A 66 2.18 16.43 15.18
N GLY A 67 1.33 15.59 15.75
CA GLY A 67 1.43 15.22 17.16
C GLY A 67 2.77 14.50 17.45
N PRO A 68 2.95 13.91 18.64
CA PRO A 68 4.15 13.14 18.94
C PRO A 68 4.37 12.02 17.93
N THR A 69 5.61 11.89 17.42
CA THR A 69 5.99 10.80 16.53
C THR A 69 5.78 9.47 17.23
N GLY A 70 5.07 8.56 16.59
CA GLY A 70 4.85 7.22 17.10
C GLY A 70 5.25 6.15 16.09
N HIS A 71 5.53 4.94 16.57
CA HIS A 71 5.91 3.83 15.72
C HIS A 71 5.55 2.47 16.31
N LEU A 72 5.43 1.48 15.42
CA LEU A 72 5.43 0.05 15.74
C LEU A 72 6.66 -0.60 15.08
N PRO A 73 7.36 -1.52 15.77
CA PRO A 73 8.60 -2.07 15.25
C PRO A 73 8.38 -3.00 14.05
N PRO A 74 9.33 -3.04 13.12
CA PRO A 74 9.38 -4.03 12.06
C PRO A 74 9.76 -5.42 12.62
N SER A 75 9.59 -6.45 11.81
CA SER A 75 10.16 -7.76 12.09
C SER A 75 10.62 -8.47 10.82
N ARG A 76 11.87 -8.87 10.85
CA ARG A 76 12.40 -9.89 9.96
C ARG A 76 11.97 -11.24 10.51
N THR A 77 11.52 -12.18 9.67
CA THR A 77 11.05 -13.48 10.15
C THR A 77 12.06 -14.17 11.07
N ALA A 78 11.62 -14.60 12.26
CA ALA A 78 12.45 -15.39 13.17
C ALA A 78 12.74 -16.80 12.64
N ASN A 79 12.01 -17.28 11.66
CA ASN A 79 12.22 -18.55 10.96
C ASN A 79 13.06 -18.34 9.69
N GLY A 80 14.21 -17.71 9.82
CA GLY A 80 15.25 -17.64 8.78
C GLY A 80 15.85 -19.00 8.40
N THR A 81 15.04 -20.04 8.27
CA THR A 81 15.38 -21.29 7.56
C THR A 81 15.01 -21.22 6.07
N GLY A 82 14.55 -20.08 5.58
CA GLY A 82 14.81 -19.74 4.20
C GLY A 82 16.31 -19.64 4.08
N GLN A 83 16.96 -20.73 3.69
CA GLN A 83 18.36 -20.74 3.32
C GLN A 83 18.57 -19.57 2.38
N ASN A 84 19.17 -18.52 2.91
CA ASN A 84 19.95 -17.63 2.11
C ASN A 84 20.97 -18.57 1.46
N PRO A 85 20.91 -18.87 0.15
CA PRO A 85 22.07 -19.45 -0.49
C PRO A 85 23.15 -18.40 -0.25
N ALA A 86 24.25 -18.80 0.36
CA ALA A 86 25.36 -17.96 0.75
C ALA A 86 25.82 -17.08 -0.43
N GLY A 87 25.11 -16.00 -0.63
CA GLY A 87 25.46 -14.80 -1.32
C GLY A 87 25.72 -13.80 -0.23
N THR A 88 26.96 -13.43 -0.04
CA THR A 88 27.43 -12.35 0.79
C THR A 88 26.39 -11.25 0.77
N ALA A 89 25.89 -10.89 1.96
CA ALA A 89 25.16 -9.64 2.16
C ALA A 89 26.17 -8.53 1.76
N GLU A 90 26.17 -8.16 0.49
CA GLU A 90 26.71 -6.90 0.06
C GLU A 90 25.77 -5.86 0.67
N THR A 91 26.18 -5.35 1.80
CA THR A 91 25.76 -4.06 2.29
C THR A 91 26.13 -3.08 1.18
N GLU A 92 25.22 -2.85 0.23
CA GLU A 92 25.32 -1.72 -0.68
C GLU A 92 25.14 -0.43 0.15
N THR A 93 26.20 -0.07 0.88
CA THR A 93 26.35 1.22 1.56
C THR A 93 27.05 2.20 0.64
N GLY A 94 26.50 2.40 -0.56
CA GLY A 94 26.94 3.46 -1.46
C GLY A 94 25.75 4.29 -1.92
N PRO A 95 25.91 5.60 -2.19
CA PRO A 95 24.86 6.35 -2.84
C PRO A 95 24.64 5.74 -4.23
N ARG A 96 23.58 4.94 -4.37
CA ARG A 96 23.14 4.46 -5.67
C ARG A 96 22.65 5.69 -6.43
N ALA A 97 23.37 6.07 -7.47
CA ALA A 97 22.85 7.04 -8.44
C ALA A 97 21.71 6.35 -9.19
N LEU A 98 20.52 6.40 -8.61
CA LEU A 98 19.31 5.91 -9.28
C LEU A 98 19.02 6.82 -10.46
N ALA A 99 18.63 6.25 -11.59
CA ALA A 99 17.99 7.01 -12.64
C ALA A 99 16.74 7.70 -12.05
N ALA A 100 16.38 8.88 -12.57
CA ALA A 100 15.16 9.55 -12.13
C ALA A 100 13.96 8.62 -12.36
N GLY A 101 13.09 8.51 -11.34
CA GLY A 101 11.91 7.67 -11.39
C GLY A 101 12.10 6.24 -10.87
N GLY A 102 11.12 5.38 -11.12
CA GLY A 102 11.10 3.99 -10.67
C GLY A 102 12.10 3.11 -11.42
N ASN A 103 12.73 2.22 -10.68
CA ASN A 103 13.67 1.24 -11.19
C ASN A 103 13.37 -0.14 -10.60
N PRO A 104 13.62 -1.24 -11.33
CA PRO A 104 13.43 -2.57 -10.80
C PRO A 104 14.21 -2.81 -9.49
N VAL A 105 13.55 -3.39 -8.51
CA VAL A 105 14.20 -3.80 -7.26
C VAL A 105 15.19 -4.91 -7.54
N GLY A 106 16.45 -4.71 -7.15
CA GLY A 106 17.53 -5.67 -7.43
C GLY A 106 17.38 -6.98 -6.64
N THR A 107 16.81 -6.93 -5.43
CA THR A 107 16.68 -8.08 -4.52
C THR A 107 15.26 -8.24 -3.98
N PRO A 108 14.22 -8.49 -4.82
CA PRO A 108 12.83 -8.52 -4.39
C PRO A 108 12.52 -9.65 -3.38
N LEU A 109 13.39 -10.65 -3.27
CA LEU A 109 13.28 -11.76 -2.32
C LEU A 109 14.07 -11.53 -1.02
N ALA A 110 14.64 -10.35 -0.82
CA ALA A 110 15.29 -9.96 0.43
C ALA A 110 14.39 -9.02 1.23
N TYR A 111 14.49 -9.07 2.56
CA TYR A 111 13.85 -8.07 3.42
C TYR A 111 14.49 -6.67 3.18
N PRO A 112 13.74 -5.58 3.10
CA PRO A 112 12.31 -5.45 3.41
C PRO A 112 11.36 -5.80 2.26
N TYR A 113 11.80 -6.01 1.04
CA TYR A 113 10.98 -6.20 -0.15
C TYR A 113 10.09 -7.45 -0.09
N THR A 114 10.50 -8.48 0.68
CA THR A 114 9.64 -9.67 0.91
C THR A 114 8.31 -9.33 1.56
N THR A 115 8.21 -8.20 2.28
CA THR A 115 6.98 -7.73 2.91
C THR A 115 6.06 -7.02 1.93
N CYS A 116 6.60 -6.58 0.78
CA CYS A 116 5.90 -5.88 -0.28
C CYS A 116 5.41 -6.87 -1.33
N GLY A 117 4.30 -6.54 -1.98
CA GLY A 117 3.74 -7.45 -2.97
C GLY A 117 2.62 -6.83 -3.79
N LYS A 118 2.16 -7.60 -4.76
CA LYS A 118 1.06 -7.24 -5.63
C LYS A 118 -0.26 -7.63 -4.97
N LEU A 119 -1.21 -6.71 -5.00
CA LEU A 119 -2.57 -6.91 -4.50
C LEU A 119 -3.52 -7.04 -5.68
N PHE A 120 -4.27 -8.14 -5.73
CA PHE A 120 -5.34 -8.34 -6.70
C PHE A 120 -6.68 -8.29 -5.99
N PHE A 121 -7.69 -7.69 -6.63
CA PHE A 121 -9.03 -7.57 -6.08
C PHE A 121 -10.06 -7.30 -7.18
N SER A 122 -11.34 -7.51 -6.88
CA SER A 122 -12.42 -7.14 -7.77
C SER A 122 -13.27 -6.03 -7.16
N GLN A 123 -13.70 -5.09 -8.00
CA GLN A 123 -14.64 -4.01 -7.66
C GLN A 123 -15.61 -3.82 -8.81
N GLY A 124 -16.92 -3.76 -8.52
CA GLY A 124 -17.94 -3.53 -9.54
C GLY A 124 -17.91 -4.53 -10.70
N GLY A 125 -17.53 -5.78 -10.43
CA GLY A 125 -17.43 -6.83 -11.45
C GLY A 125 -16.18 -6.76 -12.35
N SER A 126 -15.24 -5.89 -12.04
CA SER A 126 -13.95 -5.78 -12.76
C SER A 126 -12.79 -6.20 -11.87
N ASP A 127 -11.78 -6.80 -12.48
CA ASP A 127 -10.55 -7.25 -11.83
C ASP A 127 -9.45 -6.18 -11.91
N PHE A 128 -8.87 -5.89 -10.75
CA PHE A 128 -7.83 -4.86 -10.60
C PHE A 128 -6.58 -5.39 -9.91
N ALA A 129 -5.48 -4.67 -10.10
CA ALA A 129 -4.23 -4.87 -9.41
C ALA A 129 -3.72 -3.55 -8.84
N GLY A 130 -3.15 -3.63 -7.65
CA GLY A 130 -2.42 -2.58 -6.95
C GLY A 130 -1.20 -3.15 -6.23
N SER A 131 -0.68 -2.41 -5.29
CA SER A 131 0.47 -2.76 -4.47
C SER A 131 0.12 -2.70 -2.98
N ALA A 132 0.90 -3.37 -2.15
CA ALA A 132 0.67 -3.40 -0.71
C ALA A 132 1.90 -3.87 0.06
N ALA A 133 1.91 -3.70 1.38
CA ALA A 133 2.94 -4.24 2.26
C ALA A 133 2.39 -4.69 3.60
N LEU A 134 2.94 -5.76 4.15
CA LEU A 134 2.64 -6.22 5.50
C LEU A 134 3.26 -5.29 6.54
N ILE A 135 2.47 -4.89 7.54
CA ILE A 135 2.86 -4.01 8.66
C ILE A 135 2.69 -4.69 10.03
N THR A 136 2.13 -5.88 10.04
CA THR A 136 2.08 -6.81 11.18
C THR A 136 2.04 -8.25 10.64
N PRO A 137 2.08 -9.29 11.48
CA PRO A 137 1.88 -10.66 11.00
C PRO A 137 0.61 -10.86 10.19
N ASN A 138 -0.48 -10.17 10.52
CA ASN A 138 -1.82 -10.41 9.99
C ASN A 138 -2.38 -9.23 9.17
N VAL A 139 -1.74 -8.06 9.19
CA VAL A 139 -2.30 -6.85 8.56
C VAL A 139 -1.43 -6.36 7.43
N LEU A 140 -2.06 -6.18 6.29
CA LEU A 140 -1.53 -5.56 5.08
C LEU A 140 -2.02 -4.12 5.00
N LEU A 141 -1.11 -3.20 4.69
CA LEU A 141 -1.38 -1.81 4.36
C LEU A 141 -1.45 -1.65 2.83
N THR A 142 -2.45 -0.94 2.36
CA THR A 142 -2.62 -0.57 0.95
C THR A 142 -3.37 0.77 0.83
N ALA A 143 -3.62 1.27 -0.37
CA ALA A 143 -4.43 2.46 -0.56
C ALA A 143 -5.92 2.21 -0.24
N GLY A 144 -6.61 3.24 0.22
CA GLY A 144 -8.04 3.19 0.53
C GLY A 144 -8.87 2.81 -0.70
N HIS A 145 -8.53 3.34 -1.88
CA HIS A 145 -9.22 3.01 -3.14
C HIS A 145 -8.98 1.56 -3.60
N CYS A 146 -7.97 0.86 -3.07
CA CYS A 146 -7.77 -0.57 -3.29
C CYS A 146 -8.69 -1.45 -2.43
N VAL A 147 -9.24 -0.95 -1.32
CA VAL A 147 -10.18 -1.67 -0.46
C VAL A 147 -11.61 -1.19 -0.62
N PHE A 148 -11.80 0.06 -0.98
CA PHE A 148 -13.13 0.66 -1.24
C PHE A 148 -13.03 1.66 -2.40
N GLY A 149 -13.63 1.33 -3.53
CA GLY A 149 -13.65 2.17 -4.73
C GLY A 149 -14.96 2.04 -5.49
N GLY A 150 -15.35 3.10 -6.21
CA GLY A 150 -16.61 3.11 -6.95
C GLY A 150 -17.86 2.92 -6.09
N GLY A 151 -17.79 3.24 -4.78
CA GLY A 151 -18.89 3.06 -3.82
C GLY A 151 -19.06 1.62 -3.31
N GLN A 152 -18.08 0.74 -3.53
CA GLN A 152 -18.16 -0.68 -3.17
C GLN A 152 -16.87 -1.16 -2.50
N TRP A 153 -17.02 -2.10 -1.58
CA TRP A 153 -15.90 -2.84 -1.00
C TRP A 153 -15.29 -3.79 -2.03
N SER A 154 -13.97 -3.89 -1.99
CA SER A 154 -13.24 -4.88 -2.78
C SER A 154 -13.56 -6.29 -2.31
N GLN A 155 -13.73 -7.18 -3.28
CA GLN A 155 -13.94 -8.61 -3.09
C GLN A 155 -12.80 -9.40 -3.73
N ASN A 156 -12.70 -10.69 -3.42
CA ASN A 156 -11.66 -11.58 -3.94
C ASN A 156 -10.25 -11.03 -3.72
N VAL A 157 -10.02 -10.33 -2.60
CA VAL A 157 -8.74 -9.69 -2.33
C VAL A 157 -7.67 -10.75 -2.06
N ALA A 158 -6.60 -10.74 -2.84
CA ALA A 158 -5.49 -11.66 -2.70
C ALA A 158 -4.14 -10.94 -2.77
N PHE A 159 -3.28 -11.22 -1.81
CA PHE A 159 -1.94 -10.67 -1.71
C PHE A 159 -0.88 -11.67 -2.16
N TYR A 160 0.04 -11.22 -2.99
CA TYR A 160 1.15 -12.00 -3.52
C TYR A 160 2.47 -11.29 -3.19
N PRO A 161 3.15 -11.67 -2.09
CA PRO A 161 4.43 -11.07 -1.73
C PRO A 161 5.49 -11.38 -2.78
N SER A 162 6.34 -10.39 -3.08
CA SER A 162 7.43 -10.50 -4.08
C SER A 162 6.96 -11.06 -5.44
N TYR A 163 5.78 -10.67 -5.91
CA TYR A 163 5.19 -11.12 -7.19
C TYR A 163 5.98 -10.62 -8.43
N PRO A 164 6.15 -11.41 -9.52
CA PRO A 164 6.15 -12.85 -9.52
C PRO A 164 7.47 -13.35 -8.93
N SER A 165 7.40 -14.30 -8.02
CA SER A 165 8.60 -14.83 -7.38
C SER A 165 9.51 -15.52 -8.42
N ARG A 166 10.78 -15.17 -8.45
CA ARG A 166 11.85 -15.86 -9.18
C ARG A 166 11.64 -15.99 -10.70
N GLY A 167 10.97 -15.02 -11.34
CA GLY A 167 10.77 -15.04 -12.80
C GLY A 167 9.77 -16.09 -13.28
N SER A 168 9.02 -16.70 -12.38
CA SER A 168 7.91 -17.59 -12.68
C SER A 168 6.60 -16.80 -12.77
N SER A 169 5.75 -17.11 -13.73
CA SER A 169 4.38 -16.59 -13.78
C SER A 169 3.50 -17.12 -12.62
N ASP A 170 4.00 -18.10 -11.89
CA ASP A 170 3.33 -18.68 -10.73
C ASP A 170 4.02 -18.22 -9.43
N PRO A 171 3.35 -17.39 -8.62
CA PRO A 171 3.92 -16.85 -7.40
C PRO A 171 4.09 -17.94 -6.33
N ALA A 172 5.18 -17.85 -5.54
CA ALA A 172 5.48 -18.84 -4.49
C ALA A 172 4.43 -18.84 -3.36
N TYR A 173 3.79 -17.69 -3.12
CA TYR A 173 2.79 -17.53 -2.06
C TYR A 173 1.61 -16.71 -2.54
N LYS A 174 0.43 -17.10 -2.09
CA LYS A 174 -0.83 -16.37 -2.22
C LYS A 174 -1.54 -16.37 -0.88
N PHE A 175 -2.07 -15.22 -0.48
CA PHE A 175 -2.86 -15.07 0.73
C PHE A 175 -4.20 -14.42 0.39
N SER A 176 -5.29 -15.13 0.69
CA SER A 176 -6.65 -14.61 0.54
C SER A 176 -7.07 -13.88 1.81
N TYR A 177 -7.81 -12.79 1.66
CA TYR A 177 -8.22 -11.93 2.76
C TYR A 177 -9.35 -12.54 3.61
N ASN A 178 -9.48 -12.02 4.83
CA ASN A 178 -10.63 -12.32 5.69
C ASN A 178 -11.45 -11.06 5.98
N TYR A 179 -10.83 -9.87 5.92
CA TYR A 179 -11.51 -8.62 6.14
C TYR A 179 -10.75 -7.44 5.53
N VAL A 180 -11.47 -6.39 5.13
CA VAL A 180 -10.91 -5.11 4.68
C VAL A 180 -11.50 -3.97 5.50
N ALA A 181 -10.75 -2.90 5.72
CA ALA A 181 -11.21 -1.74 6.46
C ALA A 181 -10.63 -0.43 5.93
N ALA A 182 -11.38 0.65 6.07
CA ALA A 182 -10.97 2.01 5.79
C ALA A 182 -11.74 2.99 6.70
N TRP A 183 -11.29 4.24 6.76
CA TRP A 183 -12.02 5.32 7.40
C TRP A 183 -13.22 5.78 6.55
N THR A 184 -14.29 6.23 7.21
CA THR A 184 -15.44 6.86 6.53
C THR A 184 -15.05 8.13 5.80
N ALA A 185 -14.05 8.85 6.29
CA ALA A 185 -13.46 9.98 5.57
C ALA A 185 -13.00 9.60 4.16
N TRP A 186 -12.51 8.37 3.96
CA TRP A 186 -12.24 7.85 2.64
C TRP A 186 -13.51 7.30 1.97
N SER A 187 -14.15 6.30 2.58
CA SER A 187 -15.21 5.52 1.90
C SER A 187 -16.47 6.32 1.58
N GLN A 188 -16.81 7.34 2.37
CA GLN A 188 -17.98 8.19 2.16
C GLN A 188 -17.64 9.53 1.52
N ASN A 189 -16.50 10.13 1.90
CA ASN A 189 -16.16 11.50 1.54
C ASN A 189 -15.08 11.61 0.45
N GLY A 190 -14.33 10.52 0.17
CA GLY A 190 -13.23 10.52 -0.79
C GLY A 190 -12.06 11.43 -0.37
N ASN A 191 -11.89 11.63 0.95
CA ASN A 191 -10.81 12.46 1.48
C ASN A 191 -9.45 11.79 1.28
N ARG A 192 -8.62 12.35 0.41
CA ARG A 192 -7.30 11.80 0.03
C ARG A 192 -6.32 11.68 1.19
N ALA A 193 -6.46 12.49 2.25
CA ALA A 193 -5.66 12.33 3.46
C ALA A 193 -5.92 11.01 4.19
N TYR A 194 -7.01 10.32 3.85
CA TYR A 194 -7.43 9.03 4.38
C TYR A 194 -7.47 7.93 3.29
N ASP A 195 -6.85 8.16 2.12
CA ASP A 195 -6.72 7.13 1.09
C ASP A 195 -5.69 6.08 1.48
N TYR A 196 -5.92 5.44 2.62
CA TYR A 196 -5.25 4.23 3.07
C TYR A 196 -6.26 3.25 3.64
N GLY A 197 -6.02 1.97 3.39
CA GLY A 197 -6.85 0.89 3.84
C GLY A 197 -6.01 -0.26 4.37
N MET A 198 -6.65 -1.17 5.08
CA MET A 198 -5.99 -2.35 5.64
C MET A 198 -6.76 -3.61 5.31
N VAL A 199 -5.99 -4.70 5.15
CA VAL A 199 -6.51 -6.04 4.90
C VAL A 199 -6.06 -6.95 6.02
N TRP A 200 -6.99 -7.72 6.58
CA TRP A 200 -6.72 -8.73 7.61
C TRP A 200 -6.65 -10.12 6.99
N PHE A 201 -5.66 -10.88 7.47
CA PHE A 201 -5.47 -12.31 7.14
C PHE A 201 -5.44 -13.16 8.42
N ASP A 202 -6.26 -14.20 8.49
CA ASP A 202 -6.20 -15.17 9.58
C ASP A 202 -4.93 -16.05 9.51
N THR A 203 -4.37 -16.20 8.30
CA THR A 203 -3.18 -17.04 8.01
C THR A 203 -1.85 -16.43 8.45
N ALA A 204 -1.84 -15.17 8.92
CA ALA A 204 -0.63 -14.47 9.38
C ALA A 204 0.57 -14.51 8.40
N PRO A 205 0.42 -14.01 7.16
CA PRO A 205 1.48 -14.07 6.15
C PRO A 205 2.82 -13.45 6.58
N GLY A 206 2.80 -12.45 7.45
CA GLY A 206 4.01 -11.81 7.96
C GLY A 206 4.92 -12.75 8.75
N GLN A 207 4.39 -13.85 9.30
CA GLN A 207 5.24 -14.86 9.94
C GLN A 207 6.15 -15.59 8.94
N LEU A 208 5.80 -15.57 7.65
CA LEU A 208 6.60 -16.18 6.59
C LEU A 208 7.57 -15.19 5.95
N VAL A 209 7.12 -13.95 5.69
CA VAL A 209 7.88 -13.00 4.87
C VAL A 209 8.38 -11.76 5.64
N GLY A 210 8.02 -11.62 6.92
CA GLY A 210 8.29 -10.44 7.73
C GLY A 210 7.22 -9.35 7.55
N TRP A 211 7.41 -8.24 8.24
CA TRP A 211 6.58 -7.04 8.12
C TRP A 211 7.39 -5.78 8.37
N LEU A 212 6.98 -4.68 7.74
CA LEU A 212 7.51 -3.34 7.97
C LEU A 212 7.03 -2.81 9.32
N GLY A 213 7.85 -2.01 9.97
CA GLY A 213 7.36 -1.14 11.03
C GLY A 213 6.36 -0.11 10.48
N LEU A 214 5.51 0.43 11.32
CA LEU A 214 4.61 1.52 10.99
C LEU A 214 5.08 2.79 11.69
N LEU A 215 5.21 3.89 10.96
CA LEU A 215 5.68 5.18 11.47
C LEU A 215 4.66 6.28 11.14
N TRP A 216 4.25 7.06 12.15
CA TRP A 216 3.31 8.16 11.98
C TRP A 216 3.76 9.42 12.71
N ASN A 217 3.18 10.58 12.36
CA ASN A 217 3.53 11.90 12.84
C ASN A 217 5.03 12.21 12.71
N ALA A 218 5.69 11.67 11.71
CA ALA A 218 7.12 11.87 11.50
C ALA A 218 7.37 13.10 10.64
N SER A 219 8.38 13.89 11.01
CA SER A 219 8.78 15.06 10.22
C SER A 219 9.14 14.65 8.79
N THR A 220 8.69 15.44 7.81
CA THR A 220 9.07 15.30 6.40
C THR A 220 10.43 15.94 6.11
N SER A 221 10.92 16.81 6.98
CA SER A 221 12.19 17.52 6.79
C SER A 221 13.38 16.59 6.88
N GLY A 222 14.20 16.60 5.82
CA GLY A 222 15.42 15.77 5.73
C GLY A 222 15.15 14.27 5.61
N ARG A 223 13.89 13.86 5.37
CA ARG A 223 13.52 12.47 5.22
C ARG A 223 13.62 12.05 3.76
N THR A 224 14.15 10.84 3.57
CA THR A 224 14.13 10.12 2.29
C THR A 224 13.20 8.93 2.41
N TRP A 225 12.44 8.67 1.36
CA TRP A 225 11.61 7.49 1.22
C TRP A 225 12.01 6.69 -0.01
N ASP A 226 11.87 5.39 0.09
CA ASP A 226 11.85 4.47 -1.03
C ASP A 226 10.41 4.01 -1.23
N ALA A 227 9.78 4.52 -2.28
CA ALA A 227 8.47 4.06 -2.72
C ALA A 227 8.64 2.72 -3.44
N VAL A 228 7.82 1.73 -3.09
CA VAL A 228 7.90 0.38 -3.66
C VAL A 228 6.54 0.00 -4.22
N GLY A 229 6.49 -0.55 -5.44
CA GLY A 229 5.22 -0.94 -6.05
C GLY A 229 5.36 -1.76 -7.32
N TYR A 230 4.22 -1.94 -7.99
CA TYR A 230 4.10 -2.68 -9.26
C TYR A 230 3.49 -1.78 -10.34
N PRO A 231 4.22 -0.76 -10.79
CA PRO A 231 3.71 0.19 -11.77
C PRO A 231 3.37 -0.49 -13.10
N ALA A 232 2.31 -0.02 -13.74
CA ALA A 232 1.81 -0.51 -15.01
C ALA A 232 1.41 0.67 -15.92
N THR A 233 2.34 1.59 -16.15
CA THR A 233 2.15 2.76 -16.99
C THR A 233 2.98 2.67 -18.26
N PRO A 234 2.57 3.32 -19.35
CA PRO A 234 3.31 3.27 -20.60
C PRO A 234 4.61 4.08 -20.59
N ASN A 235 4.84 4.95 -19.61
CA ASN A 235 5.98 5.87 -19.61
C ASN A 235 6.61 6.06 -18.21
N PRO A 236 7.82 5.52 -17.93
CA PRO A 236 8.51 4.52 -18.75
C PRO A 236 7.66 3.25 -18.89
N PRO A 237 8.00 2.31 -19.77
CA PRO A 237 7.16 1.14 -20.01
C PRO A 237 7.21 0.18 -18.82
N PHE A 238 6.42 0.48 -17.80
CA PHE A 238 6.16 -0.42 -16.68
C PHE A 238 5.08 -1.42 -17.04
N ALA A 239 5.35 -2.70 -16.86
CA ALA A 239 4.43 -3.78 -17.24
C ALA A 239 3.56 -4.28 -16.07
N GLY A 240 3.73 -3.74 -14.87
CA GLY A 240 3.03 -4.22 -13.66
C GLY A 240 3.46 -5.60 -13.19
N GLN A 241 4.51 -6.17 -13.78
CA GLN A 241 4.98 -7.52 -13.46
C GLN A 241 6.26 -7.52 -12.63
N THR A 242 6.90 -6.38 -12.50
CA THR A 242 8.16 -6.20 -11.75
C THR A 242 7.88 -5.34 -10.53
N MET A 243 8.48 -5.69 -9.40
CA MET A 243 8.55 -4.80 -8.26
C MET A 243 9.59 -3.71 -8.57
N ASP A 244 9.15 -2.47 -8.57
CA ASP A 244 9.97 -1.31 -8.83
C ASP A 244 10.07 -0.44 -7.58
N GLU A 245 11.15 0.34 -7.46
CA GLU A 245 11.37 1.31 -6.40
C GLU A 245 11.76 2.67 -6.95
N ALA A 246 11.29 3.74 -6.30
CA ALA A 246 11.72 5.11 -6.55
C ALA A 246 12.15 5.75 -5.23
N THR A 247 13.32 6.39 -5.23
CA THR A 247 13.82 7.08 -4.05
C THR A 247 13.63 8.58 -4.20
N GLY A 248 12.96 9.19 -3.21
CA GLY A 248 12.69 10.62 -3.23
C GLY A 248 12.63 11.25 -1.85
N THR A 249 12.35 12.54 -1.85
CA THR A 249 12.19 13.38 -0.66
C THR A 249 10.87 14.13 -0.74
N PHE A 250 10.50 14.81 0.32
CA PHE A 250 9.30 15.68 0.31
C PHE A 250 9.38 16.71 -0.83
N ALA A 251 8.41 16.70 -1.72
CA ALA A 251 8.31 17.62 -2.84
C ALA A 251 7.35 18.78 -2.54
N SER A 252 6.12 18.47 -2.13
CA SER A 252 5.05 19.45 -1.93
C SER A 252 3.89 18.83 -1.15
N SER A 253 2.89 19.63 -0.83
CA SER A 253 1.57 19.18 -0.38
C SER A 253 0.51 19.76 -1.30
N THR A 254 -0.50 18.98 -1.64
CA THR A 254 -1.64 19.46 -2.46
C THR A 254 -2.78 19.93 -1.58
N THR A 255 -3.11 19.16 -0.55
CA THR A 255 -4.17 19.44 0.42
C THR A 255 -3.68 19.12 1.83
N SER A 256 -4.43 19.56 2.85
CA SER A 256 -4.13 19.19 4.22
C SER A 256 -4.13 17.66 4.39
N GLY A 257 -3.05 17.13 4.96
CA GLY A 257 -2.90 15.69 5.19
C GLY A 257 -2.42 14.87 3.98
N VAL A 258 -2.06 15.51 2.87
CA VAL A 258 -1.47 14.88 1.68
C VAL A 258 -0.08 15.43 1.44
N ILE A 259 0.88 14.55 1.21
CA ILE A 259 2.27 14.90 0.89
C ILE A 259 2.69 14.29 -0.45
N GLY A 260 3.60 14.96 -1.14
CA GLY A 260 4.19 14.51 -2.41
C GLY A 260 5.61 14.00 -2.21
N LEU A 261 5.92 12.90 -2.85
CA LEU A 261 7.25 12.33 -2.98
C LEU A 261 7.84 12.69 -4.34
N SER A 262 9.00 13.36 -4.35
CA SER A 262 9.72 13.69 -5.57
C SER A 262 10.39 12.48 -6.20
N ASN A 263 10.75 12.60 -7.48
CA ASN A 263 11.50 11.59 -8.22
C ASN A 263 10.78 10.21 -8.31
N ASP A 264 9.46 10.23 -8.31
CA ASP A 264 8.63 9.05 -8.42
C ASP A 264 7.63 9.21 -9.59
N ASN A 265 7.71 8.30 -10.55
CA ASN A 265 6.82 8.21 -11.71
C ASN A 265 6.14 6.85 -11.81
N MET A 266 6.02 6.15 -10.69
CA MET A 266 5.40 4.84 -10.62
C MET A 266 3.87 4.92 -10.55
N GLU A 267 3.23 5.66 -11.36
CA GLU A 267 1.80 5.95 -11.39
C GLU A 267 0.87 4.71 -11.20
N HIS A 268 0.03 4.41 -12.18
CA HIS A 268 -0.98 3.34 -12.13
C HIS A 268 -0.38 1.97 -11.76
N GLY A 269 -1.03 1.26 -10.86
CA GLY A 269 -0.61 -0.06 -10.38
C GLY A 269 0.32 -0.03 -9.17
N SER A 270 1.04 1.08 -8.93
CA SER A 270 1.81 1.28 -7.71
C SER A 270 0.94 1.58 -6.48
N SER A 271 -0.32 1.98 -6.70
CA SER A 271 -1.32 2.31 -5.67
C SER A 271 -1.29 1.38 -4.48
N GLY A 272 -1.10 1.94 -3.27
CA GLY A 272 -0.99 1.19 -2.02
C GLY A 272 0.41 0.67 -1.71
N GLY A 273 1.36 0.81 -2.62
CA GLY A 273 2.76 0.51 -2.37
C GLY A 273 3.35 1.41 -1.27
N PRO A 274 4.12 0.86 -0.32
CA PRO A 274 4.59 1.62 0.82
C PRO A 274 5.68 2.63 0.43
N TRP A 275 5.73 3.75 1.13
CA TRP A 275 6.90 4.60 1.22
C TRP A 275 7.71 4.19 2.45
N ILE A 276 8.86 3.57 2.19
CA ILE A 276 9.71 2.99 3.22
C ILE A 276 10.81 3.98 3.59
N THR A 277 11.06 4.14 4.88
CA THR A 277 12.05 5.10 5.40
C THR A 277 12.85 4.53 6.56
N ASP A 278 13.95 5.20 6.87
CA ASP A 278 14.76 4.93 8.05
C ASP A 278 14.11 5.49 9.31
N PHE A 279 14.23 4.77 10.42
CA PHE A 279 13.84 5.26 11.72
C PHE A 279 14.59 4.55 12.85
N ASN A 280 15.04 5.31 13.87
CA ASN A 280 15.73 4.80 15.06
C ASN A 280 16.92 3.86 14.75
N GLY A 281 17.69 4.16 13.70
CA GLY A 281 18.86 3.36 13.31
C GLY A 281 18.54 2.08 12.53
N SER A 282 17.25 1.83 12.25
CA SER A 282 16.80 0.75 11.36
C SER A 282 16.66 1.30 9.94
N PRO A 283 17.52 0.92 9.00
CA PRO A 283 17.49 1.43 7.65
C PRO A 283 16.37 0.78 6.85
N ARG A 284 15.54 1.61 6.17
CA ARG A 284 14.53 1.17 5.19
C ARG A 284 13.58 0.08 5.71
N GLU A 285 13.06 0.25 6.92
CA GLU A 285 12.22 -0.77 7.55
C GLU A 285 10.86 -0.27 8.01
N TYR A 286 10.54 1.02 7.83
CA TYR A 286 9.28 1.61 8.31
C TYR A 286 8.45 2.17 7.18
N ALA A 287 7.19 1.73 7.07
CA ALA A 287 6.19 2.36 6.23
C ALA A 287 5.74 3.68 6.87
N ASN A 288 5.85 4.79 6.13
CA ASN A 288 5.50 6.14 6.60
C ASN A 288 4.69 6.94 5.58
N GLY A 289 4.08 6.29 4.65
CA GLY A 289 3.25 6.78 3.56
C GLY A 289 3.00 5.67 2.58
N LEU A 290 2.26 5.96 1.54
CA LEU A 290 2.00 5.02 0.44
C LEU A 290 1.66 5.76 -0.85
N GLN A 291 1.78 5.06 -1.97
CA GLN A 291 1.38 5.50 -3.30
C GLN A 291 -0.15 5.63 -3.38
N SER A 292 -0.65 6.80 -3.73
CA SER A 292 -2.08 7.04 -3.84
C SER A 292 -2.48 7.59 -5.21
N PHE A 293 -1.93 8.73 -5.61
CA PHE A 293 -2.29 9.37 -6.88
C PHE A 293 -1.20 10.32 -7.38
N HIS A 294 -1.25 10.62 -8.68
CA HIS A 294 -0.50 11.67 -9.33
C HIS A 294 -1.46 12.76 -9.86
N VAL A 295 -0.93 13.94 -10.13
CA VAL A 295 -1.73 15.08 -10.62
C VAL A 295 -1.68 15.17 -12.14
N THR A 296 -0.53 14.87 -12.73
CA THR A 296 -0.32 14.93 -14.18
C THR A 296 0.48 13.71 -14.61
N ASP A 297 -0.01 13.00 -15.63
CA ASP A 297 0.70 11.83 -16.20
C ASP A 297 2.11 12.21 -16.64
N GLY A 298 3.08 11.40 -16.26
CA GLY A 298 4.51 11.64 -16.54
C GLY A 298 5.19 12.65 -15.61
N ASP A 299 4.50 13.18 -14.59
CA ASP A 299 5.14 13.95 -13.53
C ASP A 299 6.03 13.04 -12.67
N LEU A 300 7.08 13.64 -12.08
CA LEU A 300 7.98 12.95 -11.16
C LEU A 300 7.54 13.16 -9.68
N THR A 301 6.28 13.41 -9.45
CA THR A 301 5.73 13.58 -8.10
C THR A 301 4.50 12.71 -7.91
N GLU A 302 4.65 11.73 -7.05
CA GLU A 302 3.54 10.90 -6.58
C GLU A 302 3.06 11.41 -5.22
N TYR A 303 1.76 11.37 -4.99
CA TYR A 303 1.13 11.86 -3.77
C TYR A 303 0.55 10.72 -2.94
N GLY A 304 0.57 10.90 -1.63
CA GLY A 304 -0.03 9.97 -0.68
C GLY A 304 -0.43 10.63 0.63
N PRO A 305 -1.21 9.94 1.46
CA PRO A 305 -1.60 10.43 2.76
C PRO A 305 -0.39 10.59 3.69
N TYR A 306 -0.33 11.71 4.40
CA TYR A 306 0.57 11.87 5.53
C TYR A 306 0.04 11.03 6.70
N PHE A 307 0.81 10.09 7.19
CA PHE A 307 0.39 9.23 8.29
C PHE A 307 0.36 9.98 9.61
N THR A 308 -0.85 10.27 10.09
CA THR A 308 -1.12 10.73 11.45
C THR A 308 -1.36 9.53 12.38
N ALA A 309 -1.70 9.78 13.64
CA ALA A 309 -2.08 8.73 14.58
C ALA A 309 -3.31 7.92 14.11
N ASP A 310 -4.08 8.42 13.14
CA ASP A 310 -5.24 7.74 12.60
C ASP A 310 -4.87 6.45 11.86
N VAL A 311 -3.67 6.37 11.26
CA VAL A 311 -3.22 5.11 10.66
C VAL A 311 -3.08 4.00 11.70
N LYS A 312 -2.62 4.37 12.92
CA LYS A 312 -2.56 3.43 14.05
C LYS A 312 -3.96 3.09 14.56
N GLY A 313 -4.88 4.07 14.57
CA GLY A 313 -6.30 3.86 14.91
C GLY A 313 -6.96 2.82 14.00
N LEU A 314 -6.74 2.90 12.68
CA LEU A 314 -7.23 1.90 11.72
C LEU A 314 -6.63 0.51 12.00
N LEU A 315 -5.33 0.45 12.29
CA LEU A 315 -4.66 -0.81 12.63
C LEU A 315 -5.24 -1.43 13.90
N ASP A 316 -5.46 -0.64 14.95
CA ASP A 316 -6.06 -1.13 16.19
C ASP A 316 -7.48 -1.65 15.97
N TRP A 317 -8.25 -0.94 15.17
CA TRP A 317 -9.62 -1.33 14.87
C TRP A 317 -9.69 -2.67 14.12
N ILE A 318 -8.91 -2.84 13.03
CA ILE A 318 -8.93 -4.07 12.24
C ILE A 318 -8.30 -5.25 12.99
N SER A 319 -7.38 -4.99 13.93
CA SER A 319 -6.76 -6.03 14.75
C SER A 319 -7.67 -6.57 15.85
N ASN A 320 -8.73 -5.83 16.21
CA ASN A 320 -9.70 -6.27 17.20
C ASN A 320 -10.71 -7.25 16.58
N PRO A 321 -10.76 -8.53 17.04
CA PRO A 321 -11.69 -9.53 16.50
C PRO A 321 -13.16 -9.08 16.59
N ALA A 322 -13.53 -8.28 17.59
CA ALA A 322 -14.89 -7.80 17.77
C ALA A 322 -15.40 -6.88 16.64
N ASN A 323 -14.52 -6.36 15.80
CA ASN A 323 -14.87 -5.47 14.70
C ASN A 323 -14.99 -6.19 13.34
N ARG A 324 -14.62 -7.47 13.27
CA ARG A 324 -14.62 -8.27 12.04
C ARG A 324 -15.75 -9.30 12.07
N HIS A 325 -16.93 -8.91 11.61
CA HIS A 325 -18.15 -9.73 11.60
C HIS A 325 -18.62 -10.04 10.19
#